data_59dd0fdcad70f87c4f16f603b41ee594
#
_entry.id   59dd0fdcad70f87c4f16f603b41ee594
#
_cell.length_a   1.000
_cell.length_b   1.000
_cell.length_c   1.000
_cell.angle_alpha   90.00
_cell.angle_beta   90.00
_cell.angle_gamma   90.00
#
_symmetry.space_group_name_H-M   'P 1'
#
loop_
_entity.id
_entity.type
_entity.pdbx_description
1 polymer ?
#
loop_
_entity_poly.entity_id
_entity_poly.type
_entity_poly.pdbx_seq_one_letter_code
_entity_poly.pdbx_strand_id
1 'polypeptide(L)'
;MNKKKIPLVLGILSMNLLLMSTSAVSAAIAAIAKSFPKEPISKVQMIGSIPQFGQLIATIIFSYLAFKLTRKNLGLLAVAVVGVAGLLPVFYSSSLNLILACMILVGFGTGLISNVAPVLLQINFDGEERATAMGWSVGANNIGMMVFTALGGALGATDWHNLFWIYALTIVIFLMVFFLVPQDVKLAKQGNDKSEKTNFKSIISSLDKHVYLILIISFVLSLCMMIFMTNQSIVLAGKGQGTAYVAMVTAIGNIGGIIAAVLIKYIRKITKTNTIAWGFVAFVLSFVLVLFTNNIVLHILGNMFSGVGIVLVNATIPYELSVLTNEKEFTVAIAMNTFVSSVAGMFAPMIISLLHVSAGEQSFIAGAILSTAVFVILIISRFGKKIEKIGEAEGTV
;
A
#
# COMPACT_ATOMS: atom_id res chain seq x y z
N MET A 1 -7.15 10.24 -25.81
CA MET A 1 -6.21 9.09 -25.94
C MET A 1 -6.42 8.39 -27.27
N ASN A 2 -5.37 8.15 -28.03
CA ASN A 2 -5.44 7.50 -29.34
C ASN A 2 -5.95 6.04 -29.19
N LYS A 3 -6.95 5.63 -29.96
CA LYS A 3 -7.55 4.27 -29.92
C LYS A 3 -6.51 3.15 -30.05
N LYS A 4 -5.41 3.38 -30.77
CA LYS A 4 -4.31 2.42 -30.92
C LYS A 4 -3.50 2.18 -29.65
N LYS A 5 -3.53 3.09 -28.67
CA LYS A 5 -2.83 2.98 -27.39
C LYS A 5 -3.68 2.33 -26.29
N ILE A 6 -4.97 2.12 -26.49
CA ILE A 6 -5.88 1.51 -25.50
C ILE A 6 -5.43 0.10 -25.07
N PRO A 7 -5.07 -0.82 -25.99
CA PRO A 7 -4.61 -2.15 -25.61
C PRO A 7 -3.37 -2.10 -24.71
N LEU A 8 -2.42 -1.22 -25.04
CA LEU A 8 -1.21 -1.03 -24.26
C LEU A 8 -1.53 -0.56 -22.83
N VAL A 9 -2.42 0.43 -22.70
CA VAL A 9 -2.85 0.89 -21.37
C VAL A 9 -3.49 -0.25 -20.59
N LEU A 10 -4.40 -1.01 -21.20
CA LEU A 10 -5.04 -2.15 -20.54
C LEU A 10 -4.02 -3.21 -20.10
N GLY A 11 -3.00 -3.50 -20.91
CA GLY A 11 -1.91 -4.40 -20.55
C GLY A 11 -1.11 -3.91 -19.35
N ILE A 12 -0.80 -2.61 -19.28
CA ILE A 12 -0.08 -2.04 -18.14
C ILE A 12 -0.97 -1.97 -16.89
N LEU A 13 -2.21 -1.52 -17.03
CA LEU A 13 -3.16 -1.39 -15.92
C LEU A 13 -3.54 -2.75 -15.32
N SER A 14 -3.54 -3.83 -16.13
CA SER A 14 -3.78 -5.18 -15.61
C SER A 14 -2.72 -5.59 -14.57
N MET A 15 -1.45 -5.22 -14.75
CA MET A 15 -0.43 -5.45 -13.74
C MET A 15 -0.74 -4.71 -12.43
N ASN A 16 -1.26 -3.48 -12.53
CA ASN A 16 -1.55 -2.65 -11.36
C ASN A 16 -2.66 -3.25 -10.47
N LEU A 17 -3.55 -4.07 -11.02
CA LEU A 17 -4.51 -4.83 -10.22
C LEU A 17 -3.81 -5.72 -9.16
N LEU A 18 -2.60 -6.23 -9.47
CA LEU A 18 -1.85 -7.11 -8.57
C LEU A 18 -1.17 -6.38 -7.41
N LEU A 19 -0.98 -5.06 -7.48
CA LEU A 19 -0.29 -4.30 -6.43
C LEU A 19 -0.92 -4.47 -5.05
N MET A 20 -2.24 -4.65 -5.02
CA MET A 20 -3.02 -4.84 -3.79
C MET A 20 -3.47 -6.30 -3.59
N SER A 21 -2.85 -7.27 -4.28
CA SER A 21 -3.24 -8.69 -4.22
C SER A 21 -3.09 -9.30 -2.83
N THR A 22 -2.19 -8.77 -2.01
CA THR A 22 -2.00 -9.20 -0.61
C THR A 22 -3.20 -8.88 0.28
N SER A 23 -4.10 -7.98 -0.14
CA SER A 23 -5.33 -7.67 0.60
C SER A 23 -6.29 -8.87 0.71
N ALA A 24 -6.18 -9.83 -0.19
CA ALA A 24 -6.97 -11.08 -0.14
C ALA A 24 -6.81 -11.82 1.20
N VAL A 25 -5.60 -11.80 1.77
CA VAL A 25 -5.27 -12.56 2.99
C VAL A 25 -5.81 -11.90 4.24
N SER A 26 -5.97 -10.57 4.25
CA SER A 26 -6.33 -9.80 5.45
C SER A 26 -7.66 -10.27 6.08
N ALA A 27 -8.63 -10.65 5.25
CA ALA A 27 -9.93 -11.14 5.72
C ALA A 27 -9.86 -12.53 6.38
N ALA A 28 -8.86 -13.34 6.04
CA ALA A 28 -8.72 -14.73 6.51
C ALA A 28 -7.71 -14.89 7.66
N ILE A 29 -7.05 -13.84 8.14
CA ILE A 29 -6.02 -13.93 9.19
C ILE A 29 -6.51 -14.68 10.43
N ALA A 30 -7.75 -14.43 10.88
CA ALA A 30 -8.33 -15.14 12.02
C ALA A 30 -8.53 -16.63 11.76
N ALA A 31 -8.94 -17.02 10.55
CA ALA A 31 -9.10 -18.42 10.16
C ALA A 31 -7.75 -19.13 10.07
N ILE A 32 -6.74 -18.48 9.49
CA ILE A 32 -5.37 -19.00 9.41
C ILE A 32 -4.80 -19.18 10.82
N ALA A 33 -5.00 -18.23 11.74
CA ALA A 33 -4.52 -18.31 13.11
C ALA A 33 -5.06 -19.55 13.86
N LYS A 34 -6.31 -19.93 13.61
CA LYS A 34 -6.90 -21.15 14.18
C LYS A 34 -6.23 -22.43 13.69
N SER A 35 -5.68 -22.43 12.46
CA SER A 35 -4.98 -23.59 11.89
C SER A 35 -3.54 -23.74 12.40
N PHE A 36 -2.96 -22.66 12.97
CA PHE A 36 -1.60 -22.65 13.54
C PHE A 36 -1.61 -22.27 15.02
N PRO A 37 -2.28 -23.05 15.91
CA PRO A 37 -2.49 -22.68 17.32
C PRO A 37 -1.19 -22.63 18.15
N LYS A 38 -0.10 -23.25 17.65
CA LYS A 38 1.21 -23.25 18.32
C LYS A 38 2.07 -22.02 17.95
N GLU A 39 1.67 -21.28 16.92
CA GLU A 39 2.43 -20.11 16.45
C GLU A 39 1.89 -18.83 17.09
N PRO A 40 2.76 -17.86 17.43
CA PRO A 40 2.30 -16.58 17.92
C PRO A 40 1.41 -15.88 16.87
N ILE A 41 0.33 -15.27 17.32
CA ILE A 41 -0.63 -14.62 16.42
C ILE A 41 0.01 -13.47 15.63
N SER A 42 1.00 -12.78 16.21
CA SER A 42 1.80 -11.76 15.51
C SER A 42 2.53 -12.33 14.29
N LYS A 43 3.00 -13.58 14.37
CA LYS A 43 3.63 -14.27 13.24
C LYS A 43 2.63 -14.62 12.14
N VAL A 44 1.40 -15.00 12.50
CA VAL A 44 0.32 -15.20 11.53
C VAL A 44 -0.05 -13.88 10.84
N GLN A 45 -0.16 -12.80 11.60
CA GLN A 45 -0.44 -11.46 11.06
C GLN A 45 0.62 -10.97 10.07
N MET A 46 1.87 -11.44 10.21
CA MET A 46 2.93 -11.13 9.26
C MET A 46 2.61 -11.58 7.83
N ILE A 47 1.70 -12.54 7.61
CA ILE A 47 1.26 -12.92 6.26
C ILE A 47 0.76 -11.70 5.47
N GLY A 48 0.06 -10.77 6.15
CA GLY A 48 -0.44 -9.54 5.54
C GLY A 48 0.61 -8.42 5.39
N SER A 49 1.67 -8.42 6.21
CA SER A 49 2.65 -7.33 6.27
C SER A 49 4.01 -7.67 5.65
N ILE A 50 4.43 -8.92 5.70
CA ILE A 50 5.75 -9.37 5.20
C ILE A 50 5.98 -9.15 3.69
N PRO A 51 4.93 -9.07 2.82
CA PRO A 51 5.13 -8.72 1.42
C PRO A 51 5.85 -7.40 1.21
N GLN A 52 5.72 -6.44 2.14
CA GLN A 52 6.43 -5.17 2.07
C GLN A 52 7.96 -5.34 2.10
N PHE A 53 8.46 -6.37 2.78
CA PHE A 53 9.88 -6.73 2.74
C PHE A 53 10.30 -7.18 1.35
N GLY A 54 9.49 -8.01 0.69
CA GLY A 54 9.72 -8.39 -0.70
C GLY A 54 9.72 -7.19 -1.65
N GLN A 55 8.81 -6.22 -1.44
CA GLN A 55 8.75 -4.97 -2.22
C GLN A 55 10.02 -4.13 -2.06
N LEU A 56 10.56 -4.02 -0.84
CA LEU A 56 11.82 -3.33 -0.59
C LEU A 56 12.99 -3.97 -1.36
N ILE A 57 13.11 -5.30 -1.28
CA ILE A 57 14.14 -6.05 -2.03
C ILE A 57 14.00 -5.81 -3.53
N ALA A 58 12.77 -5.88 -4.05
CA ALA A 58 12.49 -5.64 -5.46
C ALA A 58 12.91 -4.24 -5.89
N THR A 59 12.61 -3.22 -5.09
CA THR A 59 12.95 -1.82 -5.39
C THR A 59 14.47 -1.61 -5.45
N ILE A 60 15.22 -2.21 -4.53
CA ILE A 60 16.70 -2.15 -4.53
C ILE A 60 17.29 -2.83 -5.77
N ILE A 61 16.74 -3.98 -6.15
CA ILE A 61 17.26 -4.79 -7.26
C ILE A 61 16.73 -4.30 -8.62
N PHE A 62 15.65 -3.52 -8.63
CA PHE A 62 14.96 -3.10 -9.86
C PHE A 62 15.89 -2.44 -10.86
N SER A 63 16.71 -1.49 -10.43
CA SER A 63 17.65 -0.79 -11.30
C SER A 63 18.61 -1.75 -12.01
N TYR A 64 19.14 -2.74 -11.29
CA TYR A 64 20.02 -3.76 -11.85
C TYR A 64 19.28 -4.65 -12.88
N LEU A 65 18.06 -5.06 -12.57
CA LEU A 65 17.24 -5.88 -13.48
C LEU A 65 16.84 -5.10 -14.73
N ALA A 66 16.54 -3.79 -14.60
CA ALA A 66 16.15 -2.93 -15.70
C ALA A 66 17.27 -2.75 -16.76
N PHE A 67 18.54 -2.92 -16.39
CA PHE A 67 19.66 -2.95 -17.34
C PHE A 67 19.78 -4.30 -18.08
N LYS A 68 19.32 -5.39 -17.46
CA LYS A 68 19.46 -6.73 -18.04
C LYS A 68 18.25 -7.17 -18.85
N LEU A 69 17.06 -6.79 -18.41
CA LEU A 69 15.78 -7.19 -19.00
C LEU A 69 15.07 -5.99 -19.63
N THR A 70 14.27 -6.25 -20.67
CA THR A 70 13.34 -5.26 -21.18
C THR A 70 12.23 -5.02 -20.16
N ARG A 71 11.58 -3.87 -20.19
CA ARG A 71 10.51 -3.52 -19.24
C ARG A 71 9.32 -4.46 -19.35
N LYS A 72 8.98 -4.88 -20.59
CA LYS A 72 7.99 -5.95 -20.81
C LYS A 72 8.37 -7.23 -20.07
N ASN A 73 9.61 -7.70 -20.26
CA ASN A 73 10.06 -8.95 -19.63
C ASN A 73 10.12 -8.83 -18.11
N LEU A 74 10.45 -7.64 -17.57
CA LEU A 74 10.35 -7.35 -16.13
C LEU A 74 8.91 -7.45 -15.64
N GLY A 75 7.95 -6.89 -16.40
CA GLY A 75 6.52 -7.01 -16.09
C GLY A 75 6.05 -8.46 -16.10
N LEU A 76 6.42 -9.23 -17.12
CA LEU A 76 6.09 -10.66 -17.21
C LEU A 76 6.72 -11.47 -16.08
N LEU A 77 8.00 -11.22 -15.75
CA LEU A 77 8.66 -11.84 -14.60
C LEU A 77 7.94 -11.53 -13.29
N ALA A 78 7.59 -10.27 -13.10
CA ALA A 78 6.89 -9.83 -11.90
C ALA A 78 5.54 -10.53 -11.73
N VAL A 79 4.72 -10.55 -12.79
CA VAL A 79 3.41 -11.23 -12.78
C VAL A 79 3.57 -12.74 -12.57
N ALA A 80 4.56 -13.38 -13.21
CA ALA A 80 4.84 -14.80 -13.04
C ALA A 80 5.25 -15.12 -11.59
N VAL A 81 6.12 -14.30 -10.97
CA VAL A 81 6.53 -14.48 -9.58
C VAL A 81 5.33 -14.35 -8.64
N VAL A 82 4.46 -13.33 -8.81
CA VAL A 82 3.23 -13.19 -8.02
C VAL A 82 2.33 -14.41 -8.18
N GLY A 83 2.15 -14.90 -9.41
CA GLY A 83 1.27 -16.03 -9.69
C GLY A 83 1.77 -17.33 -9.06
N VAL A 84 3.03 -17.68 -9.32
CA VAL A 84 3.63 -18.92 -8.81
C VAL A 84 3.67 -18.89 -7.27
N ALA A 85 4.21 -17.81 -6.69
CA ALA A 85 4.33 -17.70 -5.24
C ALA A 85 2.95 -17.61 -4.56
N GLY A 86 1.98 -16.92 -5.17
CA GLY A 86 0.64 -16.81 -4.63
C GLY A 86 -0.18 -18.10 -4.69
N LEU A 87 0.03 -18.93 -5.73
CA LEU A 87 -0.68 -20.22 -5.87
C LEU A 87 -0.02 -21.34 -5.05
N LEU A 88 1.26 -21.24 -4.72
CA LEU A 88 1.99 -22.32 -4.06
C LEU A 88 1.36 -22.74 -2.71
N PRO A 89 0.82 -21.81 -1.86
CA PRO A 89 0.14 -22.20 -0.61
C PRO A 89 -1.13 -23.02 -0.79
N VAL A 90 -1.75 -23.03 -1.99
CA VAL A 90 -2.89 -23.93 -2.27
C VAL A 90 -2.48 -25.40 -2.11
N PHE A 91 -1.27 -25.73 -2.55
CA PHE A 91 -0.76 -27.10 -2.57
C PHE A 91 0.10 -27.43 -1.35
N TYR A 92 0.78 -26.42 -0.80
CA TYR A 92 1.75 -26.56 0.29
C TYR A 92 1.50 -25.51 1.37
N SER A 93 0.58 -25.78 2.28
CA SER A 93 0.19 -24.88 3.37
C SER A 93 0.43 -25.44 4.78
N SER A 94 1.12 -26.56 4.88
CA SER A 94 1.40 -27.24 6.16
C SER A 94 2.32 -26.44 7.11
N SER A 95 3.06 -25.47 6.57
CA SER A 95 4.02 -24.66 7.34
C SER A 95 3.75 -23.17 7.16
N LEU A 96 3.55 -22.45 8.28
CA LEU A 96 3.42 -20.99 8.29
C LEU A 96 4.66 -20.31 7.70
N ASN A 97 5.87 -20.84 7.94
CA ASN A 97 7.10 -20.28 7.38
C ASN A 97 7.13 -20.35 5.86
N LEU A 98 6.58 -21.41 5.27
CA LEU A 98 6.48 -21.52 3.81
C LEU A 98 5.49 -20.48 3.25
N ILE A 99 4.35 -20.31 3.90
CA ILE A 99 3.38 -19.27 3.51
C ILE A 99 4.02 -17.88 3.58
N LEU A 100 4.77 -17.57 4.65
CA LEU A 100 5.48 -16.31 4.79
C LEU A 100 6.53 -16.11 3.69
N ALA A 101 7.30 -17.15 3.34
CA ALA A 101 8.27 -17.10 2.23
C ALA A 101 7.56 -16.84 0.89
N CYS A 102 6.43 -17.48 0.64
CA CYS A 102 5.61 -17.22 -0.54
C CYS A 102 5.12 -15.76 -0.58
N MET A 103 4.69 -15.22 0.55
CA MET A 103 4.24 -13.84 0.65
C MET A 103 5.38 -12.82 0.43
N ILE A 104 6.61 -13.12 0.84
CA ILE A 104 7.80 -12.31 0.48
C ILE A 104 7.97 -12.28 -1.04
N LEU A 105 7.85 -13.44 -1.71
CA LEU A 105 7.97 -13.51 -3.17
C LEU A 105 6.82 -12.80 -3.89
N VAL A 106 5.58 -12.90 -3.38
CA VAL A 106 4.45 -12.09 -3.87
C VAL A 106 4.79 -10.60 -3.74
N GLY A 107 5.31 -10.19 -2.58
CA GLY A 107 5.79 -8.83 -2.34
C GLY A 107 6.89 -8.41 -3.30
N PHE A 108 7.85 -9.29 -3.59
CA PHE A 108 8.89 -9.03 -4.57
C PHE A 108 8.32 -8.78 -5.97
N GLY A 109 7.38 -9.62 -6.43
CA GLY A 109 6.72 -9.43 -7.72
C GLY A 109 5.91 -8.13 -7.78
N THR A 110 5.11 -7.82 -6.75
CA THR A 110 4.35 -6.55 -6.70
C THR A 110 5.29 -5.33 -6.61
N GLY A 111 6.43 -5.45 -5.92
CA GLY A 111 7.48 -4.42 -5.90
C GLY A 111 8.09 -4.17 -7.28
N LEU A 112 8.32 -5.20 -8.09
CA LEU A 112 8.74 -5.02 -9.48
C LEU A 112 7.66 -4.32 -10.31
N ILE A 113 6.37 -4.68 -10.14
CA ILE A 113 5.24 -4.04 -10.83
C ILE A 113 5.17 -2.56 -10.47
N SER A 114 5.30 -2.21 -9.18
CA SER A 114 5.21 -0.82 -8.71
C SER A 114 6.29 0.09 -9.32
N ASN A 115 7.42 -0.49 -9.73
CA ASN A 115 8.50 0.24 -10.40
C ASN A 115 8.35 0.22 -11.93
N VAL A 116 7.99 -0.92 -12.53
CA VAL A 116 7.97 -1.06 -14.00
C VAL A 116 6.73 -0.44 -14.64
N ALA A 117 5.57 -0.50 -14.00
CA ALA A 117 4.33 0.01 -14.58
C ALA A 117 4.35 1.53 -14.80
N PRO A 118 4.77 2.38 -13.83
CA PRO A 118 4.91 3.82 -14.08
C PRO A 118 5.92 4.14 -15.18
N VAL A 119 7.02 3.39 -15.26
CA VAL A 119 8.04 3.58 -16.31
C VAL A 119 7.47 3.28 -17.69
N LEU A 120 6.69 2.19 -17.84
CA LEU A 120 6.01 1.86 -19.10
C LEU A 120 5.00 2.94 -19.49
N LEU A 121 4.27 3.51 -18.53
CA LEU A 121 3.36 4.63 -18.79
C LEU A 121 4.13 5.88 -19.22
N GLN A 122 5.24 6.20 -18.55
CA GLN A 122 6.04 7.38 -18.84
C GLN A 122 6.63 7.37 -20.25
N ILE A 123 7.05 6.20 -20.73
CA ILE A 123 7.73 6.07 -22.05
C ILE A 123 6.73 6.07 -23.20
N ASN A 124 5.54 5.53 -22.99
CA ASN A 124 4.58 5.32 -24.06
C ASN A 124 3.52 6.41 -24.17
N PHE A 125 3.46 7.33 -23.19
CA PHE A 125 2.46 8.40 -23.12
C PHE A 125 3.12 9.73 -22.78
N ASP A 126 2.60 10.83 -23.35
CA ASP A 126 3.09 12.19 -23.15
C ASP A 126 1.96 13.11 -22.66
N GLY A 127 2.32 14.20 -22.01
CA GLY A 127 1.43 15.27 -21.59
C GLY A 127 0.17 14.78 -20.85
N GLU A 128 -1.00 15.22 -21.30
CA GLU A 128 -2.29 14.85 -20.69
C GLU A 128 -2.62 13.37 -20.81
N GLU A 129 -2.17 12.68 -21.88
CA GLU A 129 -2.38 11.23 -22.01
C GLU A 129 -1.64 10.47 -20.91
N ARG A 130 -0.42 10.90 -20.57
CA ARG A 130 0.37 10.33 -19.46
C ARG A 130 -0.32 10.56 -18.12
N ALA A 131 -0.75 11.79 -17.84
CA ALA A 131 -1.45 12.13 -16.61
C ALA A 131 -2.73 11.30 -16.44
N THR A 132 -3.51 11.15 -17.52
CA THR A 132 -4.71 10.33 -17.54
C THR A 132 -4.41 8.85 -17.28
N ALA A 133 -3.41 8.28 -17.94
CA ALA A 133 -3.03 6.87 -17.79
C ALA A 133 -2.48 6.58 -16.37
N MET A 134 -1.72 7.51 -15.79
CA MET A 134 -1.28 7.41 -14.39
C MET A 134 -2.46 7.51 -13.40
N GLY A 135 -3.44 8.37 -13.66
CA GLY A 135 -4.68 8.42 -12.88
C GLY A 135 -5.45 7.09 -12.93
N TRP A 136 -5.56 6.48 -14.11
CA TRP A 136 -6.17 5.16 -14.27
C TRP A 136 -5.38 4.06 -13.56
N SER A 137 -4.06 4.19 -13.46
CA SER A 137 -3.20 3.29 -12.69
C SER A 137 -3.61 3.24 -11.21
N VAL A 138 -3.85 4.41 -10.61
CA VAL A 138 -4.36 4.48 -9.22
C VAL A 138 -5.76 3.86 -9.11
N GLY A 139 -6.62 4.11 -10.08
CA GLY A 139 -7.94 3.46 -10.17
C GLY A 139 -7.84 1.94 -10.24
N ALA A 140 -6.93 1.42 -11.07
CA ALA A 140 -6.68 -0.01 -11.20
C ALA A 140 -6.20 -0.64 -9.86
N ASN A 141 -5.36 0.05 -9.09
CA ASN A 141 -4.94 -0.41 -7.76
C ASN A 141 -6.14 -0.60 -6.82
N ASN A 142 -7.05 0.38 -6.78
CA ASN A 142 -8.24 0.31 -5.92
C ASN A 142 -9.22 -0.79 -6.39
N ILE A 143 -9.41 -0.95 -7.70
CA ILE A 143 -10.20 -2.05 -8.27
C ILE A 143 -9.54 -3.39 -7.90
N GLY A 144 -8.22 -3.51 -8.05
CA GLY A 144 -7.46 -4.67 -7.63
C GLY A 144 -7.69 -5.00 -6.15
N MET A 145 -7.60 -4.02 -5.27
CA MET A 145 -7.87 -4.19 -3.84
C MET A 145 -9.28 -4.73 -3.59
N MET A 146 -10.31 -4.15 -4.23
CA MET A 146 -11.68 -4.64 -4.11
C MET A 146 -11.82 -6.09 -4.59
N VAL A 147 -11.31 -6.39 -5.79
CA VAL A 147 -11.41 -7.72 -6.41
C VAL A 147 -10.70 -8.77 -5.56
N PHE A 148 -9.45 -8.51 -5.17
CA PHE A 148 -8.67 -9.45 -4.37
C PHE A 148 -9.26 -9.66 -2.98
N THR A 149 -9.75 -8.58 -2.31
CA THR A 149 -10.40 -8.72 -1.01
C THR A 149 -11.72 -9.48 -1.10
N ALA A 150 -12.60 -9.10 -2.04
CA ALA A 150 -13.93 -9.71 -2.17
C ALA A 150 -13.84 -11.18 -2.60
N LEU A 151 -13.12 -11.47 -3.70
CA LEU A 151 -13.00 -12.84 -4.21
C LEU A 151 -12.13 -13.71 -3.30
N GLY A 152 -11.03 -13.18 -2.76
CA GLY A 152 -10.19 -13.90 -1.80
C GLY A 152 -11.00 -14.30 -0.56
N GLY A 153 -11.79 -13.38 -0.01
CA GLY A 153 -12.67 -13.67 1.11
C GLY A 153 -13.80 -14.65 0.80
N ALA A 154 -14.41 -14.55 -0.41
CA ALA A 154 -15.42 -15.49 -0.85
C ALA A 154 -14.85 -16.93 -1.03
N LEU A 155 -13.69 -17.04 -1.67
CA LEU A 155 -12.99 -18.33 -1.83
C LEU A 155 -12.56 -18.90 -0.48
N GLY A 156 -12.07 -18.06 0.43
CA GLY A 156 -11.62 -18.46 1.77
C GLY A 156 -12.73 -18.65 2.79
N ALA A 157 -14.02 -18.46 2.42
CA ALA A 157 -15.14 -18.51 3.35
C ALA A 157 -15.36 -19.90 3.97
N THR A 158 -15.18 -20.97 3.19
CA THR A 158 -15.34 -22.36 3.63
C THR A 158 -14.04 -22.95 4.16
N ASP A 159 -12.95 -22.69 3.46
CA ASP A 159 -11.59 -23.10 3.80
C ASP A 159 -10.63 -22.01 3.37
N TRP A 160 -9.83 -21.48 4.33
CA TRP A 160 -8.88 -20.41 4.07
C TRP A 160 -7.82 -20.77 3.02
N HIS A 161 -7.51 -22.02 2.79
CA HIS A 161 -6.58 -22.46 1.73
C HIS A 161 -7.07 -22.03 0.35
N ASN A 162 -8.38 -22.05 0.13
CA ASN A 162 -8.99 -21.71 -1.14
C ASN A 162 -8.81 -20.22 -1.52
N LEU A 163 -8.52 -19.33 -0.56
CA LEU A 163 -8.27 -17.92 -0.87
C LEU A 163 -7.12 -17.72 -1.84
N PHE A 164 -6.11 -18.60 -1.80
CA PHE A 164 -4.94 -18.49 -2.66
C PHE A 164 -5.23 -18.79 -4.14
N TRP A 165 -6.37 -19.45 -4.45
CA TRP A 165 -6.81 -19.60 -5.85
C TRP A 165 -7.06 -18.27 -6.56
N ILE A 166 -7.25 -17.15 -5.83
CA ILE A 166 -7.38 -15.82 -6.42
C ILE A 166 -6.16 -15.45 -7.26
N TYR A 167 -4.98 -15.96 -6.92
CA TYR A 167 -3.76 -15.72 -7.69
C TYR A 167 -3.76 -16.41 -9.06
N ALA A 168 -4.74 -17.28 -9.38
CA ALA A 168 -4.94 -17.79 -10.74
C ALA A 168 -5.29 -16.66 -11.73
N LEU A 169 -5.82 -15.52 -11.25
CA LEU A 169 -6.02 -14.32 -12.08
C LEU A 169 -4.72 -13.81 -12.72
N THR A 170 -3.56 -14.11 -12.13
CA THR A 170 -2.26 -13.75 -12.70
C THR A 170 -2.02 -14.40 -14.06
N ILE A 171 -2.63 -15.55 -14.36
CA ILE A 171 -2.53 -16.20 -15.68
C ILE A 171 -3.14 -15.29 -16.75
N VAL A 172 -4.35 -14.75 -16.48
CA VAL A 172 -5.02 -13.83 -17.39
C VAL A 172 -4.20 -12.54 -17.56
N ILE A 173 -3.71 -12.00 -16.45
CA ILE A 173 -2.89 -10.78 -16.44
C ILE A 173 -1.58 -11.02 -17.21
N PHE A 174 -0.94 -12.17 -17.03
CA PHE A 174 0.26 -12.55 -17.77
C PHE A 174 0.01 -12.55 -19.28
N LEU A 175 -1.08 -13.16 -19.72
CA LEU A 175 -1.46 -13.17 -21.13
C LEU A 175 -1.77 -11.75 -21.64
N MET A 176 -2.46 -10.93 -20.86
CA MET A 176 -2.69 -9.53 -21.22
C MET A 176 -1.38 -8.76 -21.40
N VAL A 177 -0.43 -8.89 -20.48
CA VAL A 177 0.89 -8.23 -20.59
C VAL A 177 1.65 -8.78 -21.80
N PHE A 178 1.61 -10.09 -22.00
CA PHE A 178 2.32 -10.75 -23.09
C PHE A 178 1.85 -10.26 -24.48
N PHE A 179 0.54 -10.15 -24.69
CA PHE A 179 -0.03 -9.77 -25.99
C PHE A 179 -0.20 -8.26 -26.18
N LEU A 180 -0.52 -7.50 -25.12
CA LEU A 180 -0.90 -6.09 -25.23
C LEU A 180 0.27 -5.13 -25.00
N VAL A 181 1.31 -5.53 -24.26
CA VAL A 181 2.49 -4.68 -24.04
C VAL A 181 3.52 -5.00 -25.13
N PRO A 182 3.93 -4.01 -25.96
CA PRO A 182 4.92 -4.22 -26.99
C PRO A 182 6.30 -4.50 -26.37
N GLN A 183 7.15 -5.19 -27.14
CA GLN A 183 8.55 -5.38 -26.76
C GLN A 183 9.25 -4.03 -26.87
N ASP A 184 9.91 -3.63 -25.80
CA ASP A 184 10.72 -2.42 -25.76
C ASP A 184 12.23 -2.71 -25.82
N VAL A 185 13.01 -1.66 -26.04
CA VAL A 185 14.47 -1.79 -26.06
C VAL A 185 14.97 -1.80 -24.61
N LYS A 186 15.99 -2.63 -24.33
CA LYS A 186 16.70 -2.58 -23.03
C LYS A 186 17.21 -1.17 -22.79
N LEU A 187 17.19 -0.71 -21.54
CA LEU A 187 17.92 0.48 -21.16
C LEU A 187 19.39 0.29 -21.59
N ALA A 188 19.80 0.94 -22.69
CA ALA A 188 21.20 1.03 -23.00
C ALA A 188 21.89 1.62 -21.76
N LYS A 189 23.08 1.08 -21.39
CA LYS A 189 23.96 1.79 -20.48
C LYS A 189 24.11 3.19 -21.08
N GLN A 190 23.40 4.18 -20.54
CA GLN A 190 23.68 5.55 -20.85
C GLN A 190 25.15 5.74 -20.49
N GLY A 191 25.95 5.96 -21.54
CA GLY A 191 27.38 6.11 -21.36
C GLY A 191 27.66 7.21 -20.36
N ASN A 192 28.57 6.93 -19.46
CA ASN A 192 29.39 7.88 -18.68
C ASN A 192 28.88 9.32 -18.60
N ASP A 193 27.64 9.58 -18.27
CA ASP A 193 27.38 10.71 -17.46
C ASP A 193 27.93 10.33 -16.09
N LYS A 194 29.09 10.91 -15.80
CA LYS A 194 29.53 11.16 -14.44
C LYS A 194 28.41 12.00 -13.79
N SER A 195 27.26 11.35 -13.51
CA SER A 195 26.35 11.85 -12.50
C SER A 195 27.27 12.01 -11.30
N GLU A 196 27.55 13.26 -10.95
CA GLU A 196 28.17 13.62 -9.68
C GLU A 196 27.64 12.59 -8.70
N LYS A 197 28.53 11.85 -8.05
CA LYS A 197 28.19 10.98 -6.94
C LYS A 197 27.54 11.90 -5.92
N THR A 198 26.25 12.13 -6.09
CA THR A 198 25.47 12.96 -5.18
C THR A 198 25.62 12.23 -3.87
N ASN A 199 26.35 12.85 -2.96
CA ASN A 199 26.74 12.21 -1.71
C ASN A 199 25.42 12.08 -0.92
N PHE A 200 24.73 10.93 -1.04
CA PHE A 200 23.45 10.65 -0.41
C PHE A 200 23.43 11.08 1.06
N LYS A 201 24.59 10.89 1.72
CA LYS A 201 24.79 11.33 3.10
C LYS A 201 24.74 12.86 3.26
N SER A 202 25.27 13.63 2.31
CA SER A 202 25.21 15.10 2.38
C SER A 202 23.80 15.63 2.16
N ILE A 203 23.04 15.03 1.25
CA ILE A 203 21.62 15.39 1.03
C ILE A 203 20.80 15.10 2.27
N ILE A 204 20.96 13.91 2.89
CA ILE A 204 20.25 13.60 4.13
C ILE A 204 20.57 14.65 5.21
N SER A 205 21.81 15.05 5.35
CA SER A 205 22.17 16.04 6.38
C SER A 205 21.69 17.46 6.09
N SER A 206 21.33 17.80 4.84
CA SER A 206 20.80 19.12 4.46
C SER A 206 19.27 19.22 4.57
N LEU A 207 18.56 18.09 4.69
CA LEU A 207 17.10 18.09 4.78
C LEU A 207 16.58 18.88 5.98
N ASP A 208 15.53 19.66 5.76
CA ASP A 208 14.84 20.37 6.84
C ASP A 208 14.26 19.40 7.88
N LYS A 209 14.27 19.81 9.13
CA LYS A 209 13.74 19.01 10.25
C LYS A 209 12.28 18.58 10.07
N HIS A 210 11.46 19.36 9.36
CA HIS A 210 10.06 19.03 9.11
C HIS A 210 9.92 17.85 8.15
N VAL A 211 10.91 17.58 7.28
CA VAL A 211 10.96 16.36 6.47
C VAL A 211 10.98 15.12 7.38
N TYR A 212 11.84 15.12 8.41
CA TYR A 212 11.90 14.00 9.37
C TYR A 212 10.60 13.84 10.17
N LEU A 213 9.93 14.95 10.49
CA LEU A 213 8.60 14.88 11.14
C LEU A 213 7.57 14.24 10.21
N ILE A 214 7.59 14.55 8.91
CA ILE A 214 6.74 13.89 7.91
C ILE A 214 7.05 12.40 7.83
N LEU A 215 8.32 11.99 7.88
CA LEU A 215 8.71 10.58 7.90
C LEU A 215 8.16 9.85 9.15
N ILE A 216 8.17 10.49 10.32
CA ILE A 216 7.56 9.96 11.54
C ILE A 216 6.05 9.82 11.37
N ILE A 217 5.38 10.81 10.79
CA ILE A 217 3.94 10.74 10.48
C ILE A 217 3.64 9.57 9.55
N SER A 218 4.45 9.38 8.51
CA SER A 218 4.32 8.24 7.58
C SER A 218 4.54 6.89 8.26
N PHE A 219 5.50 6.82 9.18
CA PHE A 219 5.73 5.63 10.00
C PHE A 219 4.48 5.28 10.81
N VAL A 220 3.92 6.26 11.52
CA VAL A 220 2.71 6.05 12.34
C VAL A 220 1.50 5.72 11.48
N LEU A 221 1.33 6.39 10.32
CA LEU A 221 0.27 6.05 9.38
C LEU A 221 0.33 4.59 8.96
N SER A 222 1.53 4.13 8.58
CA SER A 222 1.74 2.74 8.16
C SER A 222 1.47 1.75 9.28
N LEU A 223 1.83 2.09 10.53
CA LEU A 223 1.45 1.30 11.70
C LEU A 223 -0.07 1.23 11.85
N CYS A 224 -0.79 2.36 11.85
CA CYS A 224 -2.24 2.40 11.99
C CYS A 224 -2.93 1.59 10.89
N MET A 225 -2.48 1.74 9.63
CA MET A 225 -3.00 1.00 8.49
C MET A 225 -2.82 -0.52 8.68
N MET A 226 -1.62 -0.97 9.10
CA MET A 226 -1.35 -2.39 9.29
C MET A 226 -2.06 -2.95 10.52
N ILE A 227 -2.16 -2.19 11.61
CA ILE A 227 -2.96 -2.58 12.78
C ILE A 227 -4.40 -2.84 12.34
N PHE A 228 -5.00 -1.93 11.55
CA PHE A 228 -6.36 -2.10 11.06
C PHE A 228 -6.48 -3.35 10.18
N MET A 229 -5.63 -3.47 9.15
CA MET A 229 -5.70 -4.55 8.17
C MET A 229 -5.48 -5.95 8.78
N THR A 230 -4.55 -6.07 9.73
CA THR A 230 -4.16 -7.37 10.30
C THR A 230 -5.01 -7.80 11.50
N ASN A 231 -5.70 -6.88 12.17
CA ASN A 231 -6.51 -7.18 13.35
C ASN A 231 -8.02 -7.16 13.08
N GLN A 232 -8.49 -6.56 11.98
CA GLN A 232 -9.92 -6.44 11.69
C GLN A 232 -10.63 -7.81 11.67
N SER A 233 -10.02 -8.81 11.00
CA SER A 233 -10.61 -10.16 10.94
C SER A 233 -10.67 -10.81 12.32
N ILE A 234 -9.71 -10.53 13.19
CA ILE A 234 -9.67 -11.05 14.57
C ILE A 234 -10.77 -10.39 15.41
N VAL A 235 -10.92 -9.07 15.34
CA VAL A 235 -11.99 -8.33 16.04
C VAL A 235 -13.37 -8.83 15.61
N LEU A 236 -13.60 -8.93 14.29
CA LEU A 236 -14.89 -9.37 13.77
C LEU A 236 -15.15 -10.85 14.02
N ALA A 237 -14.12 -11.71 14.02
CA ALA A 237 -14.25 -13.12 14.42
C ALA A 237 -14.62 -13.26 15.91
N GLY A 238 -14.08 -12.39 16.79
CA GLY A 238 -14.50 -12.31 18.19
C GLY A 238 -15.99 -11.96 18.37
N LYS A 239 -16.58 -11.28 17.37
CA LYS A 239 -18.01 -10.95 17.29
C LYS A 239 -18.84 -12.02 16.56
N GLY A 240 -18.26 -13.21 16.28
CA GLY A 240 -18.93 -14.30 15.59
C GLY A 240 -19.03 -14.15 14.07
N GLN A 241 -18.33 -13.18 13.47
CA GLN A 241 -18.35 -12.96 12.03
C GLN A 241 -17.29 -13.80 11.30
N GLY A 242 -17.67 -14.40 10.18
CA GLY A 242 -16.79 -15.22 9.36
C GLY A 242 -15.99 -14.42 8.33
N THR A 243 -15.06 -15.11 7.64
CA THR A 243 -14.15 -14.54 6.62
C THR A 243 -14.91 -13.83 5.50
N ALA A 244 -16.02 -14.39 5.00
CA ALA A 244 -16.83 -13.77 3.95
C ALA A 244 -17.42 -12.42 4.38
N TYR A 245 -17.88 -12.32 5.63
CA TYR A 245 -18.38 -11.06 6.19
C TYR A 245 -17.28 -10.01 6.22
N VAL A 246 -16.10 -10.35 6.75
CA VAL A 246 -14.94 -9.45 6.80
C VAL A 246 -14.57 -8.98 5.41
N ALA A 247 -14.49 -9.89 4.44
CA ALA A 247 -14.19 -9.57 3.05
C ALA A 247 -15.21 -8.61 2.45
N MET A 248 -16.50 -8.84 2.67
CA MET A 248 -17.58 -7.99 2.15
C MET A 248 -17.49 -6.57 2.73
N VAL A 249 -17.38 -6.42 4.05
CA VAL A 249 -17.33 -5.08 4.67
C VAL A 249 -16.07 -4.32 4.26
N THR A 250 -14.95 -5.03 4.07
CA THR A 250 -13.69 -4.41 3.61
C THR A 250 -13.77 -4.03 2.13
N ALA A 251 -14.28 -4.92 1.27
CA ALA A 251 -14.40 -4.64 -0.16
C ALA A 251 -15.30 -3.44 -0.44
N ILE A 252 -16.48 -3.37 0.20
CA ILE A 252 -17.39 -2.23 0.08
C ILE A 252 -16.75 -0.98 0.72
N GLY A 253 -16.09 -1.13 1.86
CA GLY A 253 -15.42 -0.05 2.57
C GLY A 253 -14.30 0.62 1.76
N ASN A 254 -13.62 -0.11 0.86
CA ASN A 254 -12.59 0.44 -0.03
C ASN A 254 -13.14 1.57 -0.94
N ILE A 255 -14.46 1.62 -1.18
CA ILE A 255 -15.11 2.72 -1.89
C ILE A 255 -14.87 4.06 -1.18
N GLY A 256 -14.73 4.07 0.15
CA GLY A 256 -14.41 5.29 0.92
C GLY A 256 -13.12 5.95 0.48
N GLY A 257 -12.06 5.16 0.22
CA GLY A 257 -10.80 5.65 -0.32
C GLY A 257 -10.96 6.23 -1.73
N ILE A 258 -11.78 5.59 -2.59
CA ILE A 258 -12.05 6.10 -3.95
C ILE A 258 -12.78 7.45 -3.87
N ILE A 259 -13.81 7.55 -3.04
CA ILE A 259 -14.55 8.80 -2.84
C ILE A 259 -13.61 9.89 -2.32
N ALA A 260 -12.79 9.58 -1.33
CA ALA A 260 -11.82 10.54 -0.79
C ALA A 260 -10.82 11.02 -1.85
N ALA A 261 -10.32 10.12 -2.70
CA ALA A 261 -9.40 10.47 -3.78
C ALA A 261 -10.03 11.42 -4.81
N VAL A 262 -11.28 11.15 -5.19
CA VAL A 262 -12.03 12.02 -6.12
C VAL A 262 -12.32 13.39 -5.48
N LEU A 263 -12.67 13.39 -4.22
CA LEU A 263 -13.06 14.61 -3.48
C LEU A 263 -11.88 15.32 -2.79
N ILE A 264 -10.65 14.85 -2.94
CA ILE A 264 -9.48 15.37 -2.19
C ILE A 264 -9.31 16.89 -2.33
N LYS A 265 -9.58 17.45 -3.52
CA LYS A 265 -9.54 18.90 -3.75
C LYS A 265 -10.52 19.66 -2.86
N TYR A 266 -11.73 19.16 -2.72
CA TYR A 266 -12.78 19.78 -1.89
C TYR A 266 -12.49 19.59 -0.41
N ILE A 267 -12.02 18.40 -0.03
CA ILE A 267 -11.64 18.09 1.35
C ILE A 267 -10.50 19.02 1.79
N ARG A 268 -9.45 19.19 0.97
CA ARG A 268 -8.36 20.13 1.25
C ARG A 268 -8.82 21.57 1.39
N LYS A 269 -9.80 22.01 0.60
CA LYS A 269 -10.38 23.35 0.72
C LYS A 269 -11.02 23.58 2.10
N ILE A 270 -11.60 22.54 2.70
CA ILE A 270 -12.25 22.58 4.02
C ILE A 270 -11.20 22.41 5.12
N THR A 271 -10.34 21.41 5.02
CA THR A 271 -9.36 21.04 6.04
C THR A 271 -8.10 21.91 6.03
N LYS A 272 -7.87 22.61 4.90
CA LYS A 272 -6.72 23.51 4.70
C LYS A 272 -5.39 22.80 5.03
N THR A 273 -4.57 23.43 5.85
CA THR A 273 -3.25 22.93 6.29
C THR A 273 -3.33 21.73 7.25
N ASN A 274 -4.52 21.38 7.74
CA ASN A 274 -4.71 20.29 8.71
C ASN A 274 -5.15 18.97 8.07
N THR A 275 -5.02 18.81 6.75
CA THR A 275 -5.50 17.61 6.01
C THR A 275 -4.94 16.31 6.58
N ILE A 276 -3.65 16.27 6.92
CA ILE A 276 -3.02 15.09 7.56
C ILE A 276 -3.70 14.79 8.91
N ALA A 277 -3.91 15.79 9.75
CA ALA A 277 -4.55 15.61 11.05
C ALA A 277 -5.96 15.01 10.91
N TRP A 278 -6.77 15.50 9.98
CA TRP A 278 -8.09 14.94 9.68
C TRP A 278 -8.05 13.51 9.14
N GLY A 279 -6.97 13.12 8.46
CA GLY A 279 -6.73 11.74 8.08
C GLY A 279 -6.61 10.81 9.30
N PHE A 280 -5.95 11.26 10.37
CA PHE A 280 -5.88 10.50 11.63
C PHE A 280 -7.23 10.46 12.37
N VAL A 281 -8.06 11.52 12.30
CA VAL A 281 -9.45 11.45 12.80
C VAL A 281 -10.24 10.37 12.09
N ALA A 282 -10.09 10.25 10.77
CA ALA A 282 -10.73 9.17 10.02
C ALA A 282 -10.28 7.78 10.52
N PHE A 283 -9.00 7.59 10.85
CA PHE A 283 -8.54 6.34 11.48
C PHE A 283 -9.15 6.11 12.86
N VAL A 284 -9.28 7.13 13.72
CA VAL A 284 -9.98 7.00 15.01
C VAL A 284 -11.39 6.49 14.78
N LEU A 285 -12.14 7.12 13.86
CA LEU A 285 -13.49 6.69 13.52
C LEU A 285 -13.53 5.26 12.99
N SER A 286 -12.55 4.87 12.17
CA SER A 286 -12.46 3.50 11.63
C SER A 286 -12.31 2.46 12.74
N PHE A 287 -11.39 2.67 13.67
CA PHE A 287 -11.17 1.78 14.81
C PHE A 287 -12.40 1.70 15.71
N VAL A 288 -12.97 2.85 16.08
CA VAL A 288 -14.14 2.95 16.98
C VAL A 288 -15.37 2.27 16.38
N LEU A 289 -15.68 2.55 15.11
CA LEU A 289 -16.86 1.98 14.46
C LEU A 289 -16.77 0.46 14.35
N VAL A 290 -15.61 -0.09 13.97
CA VAL A 290 -15.46 -1.54 13.86
C VAL A 290 -15.42 -2.21 15.23
N LEU A 291 -14.80 -1.57 16.23
CA LEU A 291 -14.65 -2.16 17.56
C LEU A 291 -15.94 -2.15 18.38
N PHE A 292 -16.60 -1.00 18.48
CA PHE A 292 -17.69 -0.80 19.44
C PHE A 292 -19.09 -1.01 18.88
N THR A 293 -19.24 -1.36 17.60
CA THR A 293 -20.55 -1.62 17.00
C THR A 293 -20.69 -3.08 16.56
N ASN A 294 -21.94 -3.53 16.42
CA ASN A 294 -22.28 -4.85 15.88
C ASN A 294 -23.18 -4.75 14.64
N ASN A 295 -23.12 -3.62 13.95
CA ASN A 295 -23.94 -3.33 12.78
C ASN A 295 -23.10 -3.33 11.52
N ILE A 296 -23.54 -4.04 10.47
CA ILE A 296 -22.84 -4.18 9.20
C ILE A 296 -22.58 -2.82 8.53
N VAL A 297 -23.56 -1.90 8.57
CA VAL A 297 -23.42 -0.56 7.96
C VAL A 297 -22.31 0.22 8.65
N LEU A 298 -22.23 0.14 9.99
CA LEU A 298 -21.19 0.82 10.77
C LEU A 298 -19.82 0.18 10.57
N HIS A 299 -19.74 -1.15 10.38
CA HIS A 299 -18.50 -1.82 10.00
C HIS A 299 -18.02 -1.40 8.59
N ILE A 300 -18.95 -1.26 7.63
CA ILE A 300 -18.63 -0.73 6.29
C ILE A 300 -18.14 0.72 6.39
N LEU A 301 -18.84 1.58 7.13
CA LEU A 301 -18.42 2.96 7.36
C LEU A 301 -17.04 3.04 8.04
N GLY A 302 -16.76 2.17 9.01
CA GLY A 302 -15.44 2.08 9.63
C GLY A 302 -14.35 1.77 8.62
N ASN A 303 -14.58 0.82 7.70
CA ASN A 303 -13.66 0.53 6.60
C ASN A 303 -13.55 1.70 5.61
N MET A 304 -14.67 2.40 5.31
CA MET A 304 -14.62 3.60 4.47
C MET A 304 -13.76 4.69 5.10
N PHE A 305 -13.88 4.94 6.40
CA PHE A 305 -13.04 5.91 7.11
C PHE A 305 -11.56 5.52 7.14
N SER A 306 -11.23 4.22 7.23
CA SER A 306 -9.85 3.76 7.07
C SER A 306 -9.29 4.15 5.69
N GLY A 307 -10.05 3.89 4.63
CA GLY A 307 -9.68 4.30 3.26
C GLY A 307 -9.53 5.82 3.10
N VAL A 308 -10.45 6.59 3.69
CA VAL A 308 -10.36 8.07 3.72
C VAL A 308 -9.08 8.51 4.42
N GLY A 309 -8.77 7.97 5.59
CA GLY A 309 -7.55 8.28 6.33
C GLY A 309 -6.28 8.03 5.54
N ILE A 310 -6.19 6.87 4.89
CA ILE A 310 -5.05 6.50 4.01
C ILE A 310 -4.88 7.53 2.91
N VAL A 311 -5.96 7.90 2.22
CA VAL A 311 -5.89 8.81 1.07
C VAL A 311 -5.52 10.22 1.51
N LEU A 312 -6.13 10.75 2.59
CA LEU A 312 -5.85 12.10 3.06
C LEU A 312 -4.38 12.28 3.44
N VAL A 313 -3.78 11.32 4.11
CA VAL A 313 -2.38 11.41 4.53
C VAL A 313 -1.45 11.14 3.35
N ASN A 314 -1.62 10.01 2.63
CA ASN A 314 -0.74 9.64 1.53
C ASN A 314 -0.77 10.60 0.33
N ALA A 315 -1.90 11.27 0.07
CA ALA A 315 -1.95 12.28 -0.98
C ALA A 315 -1.34 13.62 -0.54
N THR A 316 -1.24 13.88 0.77
CA THR A 316 -0.72 15.15 1.28
C THR A 316 0.77 15.10 1.56
N ILE A 317 1.32 13.96 2.00
CA ILE A 317 2.75 13.80 2.30
C ILE A 317 3.66 14.18 1.13
N PRO A 318 3.48 13.67 -0.12
CA PRO A 318 4.34 14.07 -1.24
C PRO A 318 4.26 15.57 -1.55
N TYR A 319 3.09 16.17 -1.39
CA TYR A 319 2.91 17.61 -1.56
C TYR A 319 3.72 18.39 -0.51
N GLU A 320 3.59 18.07 0.77
CA GLU A 320 4.33 18.76 1.83
C GLU A 320 5.84 18.52 1.71
N LEU A 321 6.28 17.33 1.30
CA LEU A 321 7.69 17.07 1.00
C LEU A 321 8.18 17.94 -0.16
N SER A 322 7.39 18.14 -1.23
CA SER A 322 7.76 18.99 -2.36
C SER A 322 7.86 20.46 -2.01
N VAL A 323 7.16 20.91 -0.98
CA VAL A 323 7.24 22.29 -0.44
C VAL A 323 8.53 22.51 0.35
N LEU A 324 8.99 21.47 1.06
CA LEU A 324 10.15 21.53 1.96
C LEU A 324 11.49 21.18 1.33
N THR A 325 11.51 20.79 0.04
CA THR A 325 12.71 20.23 -0.58
C THR A 325 12.87 20.69 -2.01
N ASN A 326 14.13 20.89 -2.44
CA ASN A 326 14.43 21.07 -3.85
C ASN A 326 14.31 19.76 -4.64
N GLU A 327 14.44 19.78 -5.96
CA GLU A 327 14.24 18.62 -6.85
C GLU A 327 15.11 17.40 -6.48
N LYS A 328 16.38 17.62 -6.12
CA LYS A 328 17.31 16.55 -5.71
C LYS A 328 16.94 15.99 -4.34
N GLU A 329 16.64 16.85 -3.39
CA GLU A 329 16.23 16.49 -2.03
C GLU A 329 14.88 15.79 -2.02
N PHE A 330 13.93 16.22 -2.87
CA PHE A 330 12.61 15.60 -3.00
C PHE A 330 12.70 14.12 -3.37
N THR A 331 13.54 13.78 -4.35
CA THR A 331 13.75 12.39 -4.76
C THR A 331 14.23 11.53 -3.58
N VAL A 332 15.17 12.05 -2.77
CA VAL A 332 15.68 11.36 -1.58
C VAL A 332 14.62 11.28 -0.49
N ALA A 333 13.89 12.35 -0.23
CA ALA A 333 12.83 12.41 0.77
C ALA A 333 11.69 11.42 0.47
N ILE A 334 11.26 11.30 -0.79
CA ILE A 334 10.26 10.31 -1.22
C ILE A 334 10.78 8.88 -1.05
N ALA A 335 12.04 8.61 -1.40
CA ALA A 335 12.64 7.30 -1.20
C ALA A 335 12.71 6.94 0.30
N MET A 336 13.11 7.89 1.16
CA MET A 336 13.10 7.71 2.62
C MET A 336 11.69 7.48 3.14
N ASN A 337 10.70 8.22 2.65
CA ASN A 337 9.30 8.04 3.02
C ASN A 337 8.80 6.62 2.70
N THR A 338 9.06 6.15 1.49
CA THR A 338 8.71 4.78 1.07
C THR A 338 9.40 3.73 1.93
N PHE A 339 10.70 3.91 2.22
CA PHE A 339 11.46 3.01 3.08
C PHE A 339 10.87 2.95 4.49
N VAL A 340 10.68 4.09 5.13
CA VAL A 340 10.15 4.20 6.49
C VAL A 340 8.75 3.60 6.59
N SER A 341 7.86 3.89 5.62
CA SER A 341 6.51 3.34 5.57
C SER A 341 6.52 1.82 5.42
N SER A 342 7.40 1.28 4.56
CA SER A 342 7.50 -0.16 4.34
C SER A 342 8.04 -0.88 5.58
N VAL A 343 9.06 -0.31 6.25
CA VAL A 343 9.60 -0.85 7.51
C VAL A 343 8.51 -0.84 8.60
N ALA A 344 7.81 0.27 8.77
CA ALA A 344 6.71 0.37 9.72
C ALA A 344 5.63 -0.67 9.47
N GLY A 345 5.19 -0.78 8.21
CA GLY A 345 4.16 -1.74 7.83
C GLY A 345 4.58 -3.19 8.05
N MET A 346 5.81 -3.54 7.65
CA MET A 346 6.33 -4.89 7.81
C MET A 346 6.41 -5.32 9.28
N PHE A 347 6.92 -4.45 10.14
CA PHE A 347 7.12 -4.76 11.55
C PHE A 347 5.94 -4.43 12.45
N ALA A 348 4.83 -3.87 11.92
CA ALA A 348 3.69 -3.47 12.73
C ALA A 348 3.17 -4.56 13.68
N PRO A 349 2.93 -5.82 13.26
CA PRO A 349 2.47 -6.87 14.17
C PRO A 349 3.50 -7.19 15.27
N MET A 350 4.80 -7.12 14.93
CA MET A 350 5.87 -7.37 15.91
C MET A 350 5.98 -6.22 16.92
N ILE A 351 5.88 -4.97 16.46
CA ILE A 351 5.94 -3.79 17.33
C ILE A 351 4.80 -3.85 18.35
N ILE A 352 3.58 -4.16 17.91
CA ILE A 352 2.41 -4.29 18.78
C ILE A 352 2.61 -5.42 19.80
N SER A 353 3.12 -6.56 19.35
CA SER A 353 3.43 -7.70 20.22
C SER A 353 4.50 -7.36 21.26
N LEU A 354 5.56 -6.64 20.88
CA LEU A 354 6.65 -6.19 21.80
C LEU A 354 6.13 -5.21 22.87
N LEU A 355 5.10 -4.44 22.54
CA LEU A 355 4.43 -3.55 23.51
C LEU A 355 3.45 -4.30 24.43
N HIS A 356 3.45 -5.64 24.40
CA HIS A 356 2.52 -6.51 25.14
C HIS A 356 1.04 -6.21 24.90
N VAL A 357 0.70 -5.65 23.71
CA VAL A 357 -0.68 -5.43 23.27
C VAL A 357 -1.17 -6.68 22.56
N SER A 358 -2.24 -7.28 23.05
CA SER A 358 -2.81 -8.47 22.41
C SER A 358 -3.45 -8.13 21.06
N ALA A 359 -3.43 -9.11 20.15
CA ALA A 359 -4.08 -8.98 18.84
C ALA A 359 -5.61 -8.84 18.99
N GLY A 360 -6.21 -8.17 18.04
CA GLY A 360 -7.65 -7.93 18.02
C GLY A 360 -8.05 -6.62 18.73
N GLU A 361 -8.90 -6.70 19.75
CA GLU A 361 -9.50 -5.53 20.40
C GLU A 361 -8.47 -4.56 20.99
N GLN A 362 -7.48 -5.08 21.73
CA GLN A 362 -6.45 -4.23 22.33
C GLN A 362 -5.61 -3.52 21.28
N SER A 363 -5.29 -4.18 20.17
CA SER A 363 -4.58 -3.57 19.04
C SER A 363 -5.40 -2.44 18.40
N PHE A 364 -6.72 -2.60 18.30
CA PHE A 364 -7.62 -1.57 17.79
C PHE A 364 -7.70 -0.37 18.74
N ILE A 365 -7.75 -0.61 20.05
CA ILE A 365 -7.70 0.47 21.07
C ILE A 365 -6.35 1.20 20.97
N ALA A 366 -5.23 0.48 20.87
CA ALA A 366 -3.92 1.09 20.71
C ALA A 366 -3.82 1.93 19.42
N GLY A 367 -4.37 1.44 18.30
CA GLY A 367 -4.45 2.17 17.05
C GLY A 367 -5.28 3.45 17.16
N ALA A 368 -6.41 3.40 17.85
CA ALA A 368 -7.26 4.57 18.11
C ALA A 368 -6.55 5.60 18.99
N ILE A 369 -5.90 5.17 20.07
CA ILE A 369 -5.11 6.04 20.96
C ILE A 369 -3.97 6.69 20.19
N LEU A 370 -3.20 5.91 19.43
CA LEU A 370 -2.09 6.41 18.62
C LEU A 370 -2.56 7.45 17.60
N SER A 371 -3.64 7.16 16.87
CA SER A 371 -4.23 8.10 15.90
C SER A 371 -4.71 9.38 16.57
N THR A 372 -5.34 9.28 17.75
CA THR A 372 -5.79 10.44 18.52
C THR A 372 -4.60 11.27 18.99
N ALA A 373 -3.54 10.64 19.49
CA ALA A 373 -2.34 11.33 19.94
C ALA A 373 -1.69 12.12 18.80
N VAL A 374 -1.55 11.51 17.62
CA VAL A 374 -0.99 12.19 16.44
C VAL A 374 -1.88 13.35 16.01
N PHE A 375 -3.20 13.18 15.96
CA PHE A 375 -4.14 14.27 15.67
C PHE A 375 -3.92 15.46 16.61
N VAL A 376 -3.92 15.21 17.92
CA VAL A 376 -3.73 16.26 18.94
C VAL A 376 -2.38 16.96 18.79
N ILE A 377 -1.29 16.19 18.59
CA ILE A 377 0.05 16.74 18.39
C ILE A 377 0.08 17.65 17.15
N LEU A 378 -0.48 17.20 16.00
CA LEU A 378 -0.49 17.96 14.77
C LEU A 378 -1.29 19.28 14.89
N ILE A 379 -2.40 19.26 15.59
CA ILE A 379 -3.23 20.47 15.83
C ILE A 379 -2.52 21.45 16.78
N ILE A 380 -2.03 20.97 17.92
CA ILE A 380 -1.36 21.82 18.93
C ILE A 380 -0.07 22.41 18.36
N SER A 381 0.73 21.62 17.64
CA SER A 381 1.98 22.08 17.04
C SER A 381 1.77 23.03 15.85
N ARG A 382 0.53 23.13 15.34
CA ARG A 382 0.18 23.88 14.11
C ARG A 382 1.06 23.47 12.92
N PHE A 383 1.34 22.16 12.82
CA PHE A 383 2.31 21.59 11.90
C PHE A 383 2.10 22.05 10.45
N GLY A 384 0.90 21.90 9.90
CA GLY A 384 0.60 22.29 8.52
C GLY A 384 0.79 23.79 8.25
N LYS A 385 0.44 24.67 9.21
CA LYS A 385 0.69 26.12 9.08
C LYS A 385 2.18 26.46 9.06
N LYS A 386 3.03 25.68 9.73
CA LYS A 386 4.48 25.88 9.69
C LYS A 386 5.06 25.54 8.33
N ILE A 387 4.60 24.45 7.71
CA ILE A 387 5.02 24.07 6.36
C ILE A 387 4.56 25.11 5.33
N GLU A 388 3.30 25.56 5.41
CA GLU A 388 2.77 26.59 4.52
C GLU A 388 3.63 27.87 4.56
N LYS A 389 3.99 28.34 5.76
CA LYS A 389 4.88 29.51 5.91
C LYS A 389 6.28 29.32 5.35
N ILE A 390 6.84 28.09 5.42
CA ILE A 390 8.13 27.79 4.82
C ILE A 390 7.99 27.85 3.29
N GLY A 391 6.93 27.25 2.72
CA GLY A 391 6.67 27.30 1.30
C GLY A 391 6.44 28.71 0.75
N GLU A 392 5.72 29.57 1.50
CA GLU A 392 5.57 30.99 1.14
C GLU A 392 6.92 31.74 1.14
N ALA A 393 7.79 31.45 2.12
CA ALA A 393 9.11 32.08 2.21
C ALA A 393 10.07 31.63 1.09
N GLU A 394 9.91 30.40 0.59
CA GLU A 394 10.73 29.84 -0.50
C GLU A 394 10.09 30.03 -1.90
N GLY A 395 8.89 30.64 -1.97
CA GLY A 395 8.18 30.87 -3.24
C GLY A 395 7.71 29.58 -3.93
N THR A 396 7.49 28.52 -3.16
CA THR A 396 7.04 27.19 -3.64
C THR A 396 5.53 26.98 -3.51
N VAL A 397 4.81 27.90 -2.86
CA VAL A 397 3.35 27.90 -2.66
C VAL A 397 2.75 29.21 -3.14
#